data_abf2596c129fc52861ddba30295cc9b2
#
_entry.id   abf2596c129fc52861ddba30295cc9b2
#
_cell.length_a   1.000
_cell.length_b   1.000
_cell.length_c   1.000
_cell.angle_alpha   90.00
_cell.angle_beta   90.00
_cell.angle_gamma   90.00
#
_symmetry.space_group_name_H-M   'P 1'
#
loop_
_entity.id
_entity.type
_entity.pdbx_description
1 polymer ?
#
loop_
_entity_poly.entity_id
_entity_poly.type
_entity_poly.pdbx_seq_one_letter_code
_entity_poly.pdbx_strand_id
1 'polypeptide(L)'
;DWRQYERELHPANLTPISNAKLEVSTVNIEENGDRKPVNYVLPPGVLRSLDPQQAQSTQQNEQSMSLKVRTLAPGDARAVYKNTGYDLRRYKRLQMFTHAERLQDEDGTHTGNGDLSVFIRLGTDYRNNYYEYSIPLRLTPFGTYSTNSESDRETVWPKENMFDFKLSALTDIKTKRNREKAAGNPAADFYRLFSEPDPENTGNTVSVMGNPTLSEVKTIMIGIRNNSTDIKSAEIWVNELRLTDYDEKGGWAANTTINMQLSDLGSVN
;
A
#
# COMPACT_ATOMS: atom_id res chain seq x y z
N ASP A 1 -13.40 -3.44 -8.98
CA ASP A 1 -12.25 -4.30 -9.31
C ASP A 1 -10.99 -3.46 -9.34
N TRP A 2 -9.89 -4.06 -8.88
CA TRP A 2 -8.56 -3.46 -9.00
C TRP A 2 -8.05 -3.58 -10.42
N ARG A 3 -7.38 -2.53 -10.92
CA ARG A 3 -6.82 -2.48 -12.27
C ARG A 3 -5.36 -2.10 -12.21
N GLN A 4 -4.56 -2.71 -13.07
CA GLN A 4 -3.16 -2.36 -13.22
C GLN A 4 -3.05 -0.98 -13.90
N TYR A 5 -2.16 -0.14 -13.35
CA TYR A 5 -1.81 1.13 -13.99
C TYR A 5 -0.63 0.90 -14.93
N GLU A 6 -0.88 0.96 -16.22
CA GLU A 6 0.06 0.56 -17.28
C GLU A 6 1.11 1.62 -17.62
N ARG A 7 0.95 2.84 -17.10
CA ARG A 7 1.87 3.93 -17.41
C ARG A 7 2.88 4.12 -16.30
N GLU A 8 4.04 4.67 -16.66
CA GLU A 8 5.07 5.06 -15.69
C GLU A 8 4.55 6.13 -14.73
N LEU A 9 4.87 5.99 -13.45
CA LEU A 9 4.53 6.92 -12.38
C LEU A 9 5.76 7.74 -11.96
N HIS A 10 6.54 8.20 -12.94
CA HIS A 10 7.73 8.98 -12.67
C HIS A 10 7.35 10.39 -12.17
N PRO A 11 7.95 10.90 -11.07
CA PRO A 11 7.62 12.21 -10.50
C PRO A 11 8.13 13.40 -11.33
N ALA A 12 9.10 13.21 -12.21
CA ALA A 12 9.63 14.24 -13.08
C ALA A 12 9.42 13.83 -14.54
N ASN A 13 9.20 14.80 -15.44
CA ASN A 13 9.07 14.60 -16.89
C ASN A 13 10.37 14.07 -17.58
N LEU A 14 11.20 13.40 -16.82
CA LEU A 14 12.38 12.71 -17.30
C LEU A 14 11.95 11.30 -17.70
N THR A 15 11.90 11.04 -18.97
CA THR A 15 11.65 9.73 -19.56
C THR A 15 12.87 8.82 -19.46
N PRO A 16 13.02 7.99 -18.41
CA PRO A 16 13.66 6.71 -18.65
C PRO A 16 12.58 5.80 -19.23
N ILE A 17 12.83 5.20 -20.35
CA ILE A 17 12.01 4.09 -20.84
C ILE A 17 12.22 2.95 -19.82
N SER A 18 11.27 2.82 -18.90
CA SER A 18 11.31 1.73 -17.93
C SER A 18 10.65 0.51 -18.56
N ASN A 19 11.40 -0.56 -18.69
CA ASN A 19 10.90 -1.87 -19.10
C ASN A 19 10.30 -2.65 -17.92
N ALA A 20 9.97 -1.97 -16.82
CA ALA A 20 9.42 -2.60 -15.64
C ALA A 20 8.10 -3.32 -15.97
N LYS A 21 8.02 -4.57 -15.55
CA LYS A 21 6.82 -5.39 -15.65
C LYS A 21 6.19 -5.51 -14.26
N LEU A 22 4.88 -5.28 -14.19
CA LEU A 22 4.08 -5.55 -13.01
C LEU A 22 3.18 -6.76 -13.29
N GLU A 23 3.30 -7.77 -12.47
CA GLU A 23 2.38 -8.91 -12.43
C GLU A 23 1.51 -8.75 -11.19
N VAL A 24 0.20 -8.88 -11.37
CA VAL A 24 -0.79 -8.78 -10.28
C VAL A 24 -1.49 -10.11 -10.15
N SER A 25 -1.46 -10.70 -8.95
CA SER A 25 -2.06 -11.99 -8.66
C SER A 25 -2.59 -12.01 -7.22
N THR A 26 -3.17 -13.13 -6.82
CA THR A 26 -3.52 -13.40 -5.44
C THR A 26 -2.55 -14.41 -4.84
N VAL A 27 -2.27 -14.27 -3.55
CA VAL A 27 -1.59 -15.28 -2.74
C VAL A 27 -2.49 -15.62 -1.56
N ASN A 28 -2.53 -16.89 -1.19
CA ASN A 28 -3.43 -17.37 -0.15
C ASN A 28 -2.82 -18.53 0.66
N ILE A 29 -3.42 -18.80 1.81
CA ILE A 29 -2.90 -19.82 2.73
C ILE A 29 -3.00 -21.25 2.17
N GLU A 30 -3.99 -21.54 1.33
CA GLU A 30 -4.25 -22.90 0.83
C GLU A 30 -3.31 -23.28 -0.31
N GLU A 31 -3.06 -22.34 -1.25
CA GLU A 31 -2.23 -22.60 -2.43
C GLU A 31 -0.76 -22.22 -2.23
N ASN A 32 -0.48 -21.27 -1.35
CA ASN A 32 0.84 -20.67 -1.18
C ASN A 32 1.47 -20.96 0.20
N GLY A 33 0.86 -21.83 1.01
CA GLY A 33 1.40 -22.24 2.31
C GLY A 33 2.76 -22.94 2.25
N ASP A 34 3.11 -23.56 1.11
CA ASP A 34 4.41 -24.21 0.86
C ASP A 34 5.26 -23.48 -0.21
N ARG A 35 4.87 -22.26 -0.58
CA ARG A 35 5.56 -21.44 -1.58
C ARG A 35 7.02 -21.15 -1.18
N LYS A 36 7.91 -20.97 -2.16
CA LYS A 36 9.29 -20.50 -2.02
C LYS A 36 9.46 -19.16 -2.77
N PRO A 37 10.33 -18.25 -2.34
CA PRO A 37 11.29 -18.34 -1.23
C PRO A 37 10.69 -18.03 0.15
N VAL A 38 9.52 -17.40 0.25
CA VAL A 38 8.74 -17.16 1.45
C VAL A 38 7.34 -17.73 1.25
N ASN A 39 6.89 -18.58 2.16
CA ASN A 39 5.54 -19.11 2.11
C ASN A 39 4.53 -18.12 2.70
N TYR A 40 3.27 -18.21 2.24
CA TYR A 40 2.21 -17.40 2.80
C TYR A 40 1.88 -17.82 4.23
N VAL A 41 1.80 -16.85 5.13
CA VAL A 41 1.25 -16.99 6.48
C VAL A 41 0.25 -15.86 6.72
N LEU A 42 -0.71 -16.09 7.62
CA LEU A 42 -1.70 -15.08 7.97
C LEU A 42 -1.04 -13.83 8.58
N PRO A 43 -1.53 -12.61 8.30
CA PRO A 43 -1.09 -11.42 9.03
C PRO A 43 -1.32 -11.56 10.55
N PRO A 44 -0.50 -10.89 11.39
CA PRO A 44 -0.67 -10.90 12.85
C PRO A 44 -2.08 -10.49 13.28
N GLY A 45 -2.68 -11.24 14.20
CA GLY A 45 -4.03 -10.97 14.71
C GLY A 45 -5.17 -11.32 13.74
N VAL A 46 -4.90 -11.70 12.51
CA VAL A 46 -5.93 -12.14 11.55
C VAL A 46 -6.27 -13.60 11.82
N LEU A 47 -7.58 -13.88 11.92
CA LEU A 47 -8.12 -15.21 12.11
C LEU A 47 -8.99 -15.60 10.91
N ARG A 48 -8.86 -16.83 10.45
CA ARG A 48 -9.74 -17.35 9.39
C ARG A 48 -11.17 -17.49 9.92
N SER A 49 -12.12 -16.89 9.24
CA SER A 49 -13.54 -17.04 9.55
C SER A 49 -14.01 -18.46 9.19
N LEU A 50 -14.95 -19.00 9.97
CA LEU A 50 -15.65 -20.21 9.61
C LEU A 50 -16.70 -19.89 8.54
N ASP A 51 -16.83 -20.76 7.53
CA ASP A 51 -17.88 -20.62 6.52
C ASP A 51 -19.23 -21.11 7.12
N PRO A 52 -20.18 -20.20 7.38
CA PRO A 52 -21.46 -20.56 7.98
C PRO A 52 -22.38 -21.36 7.04
N GLN A 53 -22.04 -21.45 5.76
CA GLN A 53 -22.87 -22.12 4.76
C GLN A 53 -22.48 -23.59 4.56
N GLN A 54 -21.38 -24.05 5.15
CA GLN A 54 -20.94 -25.44 5.04
C GLN A 54 -21.28 -26.22 6.30
N ALA A 55 -21.83 -27.44 6.11
CA ALA A 55 -22.20 -28.36 7.20
C ALA A 55 -20.98 -28.88 7.99
N GLN A 56 -19.80 -28.81 7.43
CA GLN A 56 -18.51 -29.01 8.11
C GLN A 56 -17.87 -27.65 8.32
N SER A 57 -17.27 -27.43 9.50
CA SER A 57 -16.58 -26.19 9.89
C SER A 57 -15.35 -25.95 9.00
N THR A 58 -15.56 -25.57 7.74
CA THR A 58 -14.50 -25.22 6.82
C THR A 58 -14.10 -23.77 7.05
N GLN A 59 -12.81 -23.52 7.23
CA GLN A 59 -12.28 -22.17 7.35
C GLN A 59 -12.25 -21.50 5.97
N GLN A 60 -12.67 -20.25 5.89
CA GLN A 60 -12.55 -19.46 4.65
C GLN A 60 -11.08 -19.30 4.27
N ASN A 61 -10.81 -19.31 2.96
CA ASN A 61 -9.48 -19.07 2.47
C ASN A 61 -9.12 -17.60 2.68
N GLU A 62 -7.99 -17.33 3.33
CA GLU A 62 -7.47 -15.99 3.55
C GLU A 62 -6.46 -15.67 2.45
N GLN A 63 -6.63 -14.52 1.80
CA GLN A 63 -5.86 -14.17 0.61
C GLN A 63 -5.45 -12.70 0.59
N SER A 64 -4.31 -12.45 -0.03
CA SER A 64 -3.73 -11.11 -0.24
C SER A 64 -3.53 -10.85 -1.71
N MET A 65 -3.52 -9.58 -2.10
CA MET A 65 -3.11 -9.17 -3.43
C MET A 65 -1.58 -9.16 -3.52
N SER A 66 -1.02 -9.86 -4.48
CA SER A 66 0.41 -9.85 -4.80
C SER A 66 0.69 -8.89 -5.95
N LEU A 67 1.67 -8.02 -5.75
CA LEU A 67 2.25 -7.13 -6.74
C LEU A 67 3.72 -7.52 -6.94
N LYS A 68 4.02 -8.19 -8.04
CA LYS A 68 5.38 -8.56 -8.40
C LYS A 68 5.91 -7.61 -9.47
N VAL A 69 6.96 -6.89 -9.15
CA VAL A 69 7.62 -5.96 -10.06
C VAL A 69 8.99 -6.50 -10.46
N ARG A 70 9.28 -6.43 -11.76
CA ARG A 70 10.59 -6.78 -12.32
C ARG A 70 11.19 -5.60 -13.05
N THR A 71 12.49 -5.43 -12.93
CA THR A 71 13.30 -4.42 -13.63
C THR A 71 12.79 -2.99 -13.43
N LEU A 72 12.38 -2.66 -12.20
CA LEU A 72 11.92 -1.31 -11.86
C LEU A 72 13.11 -0.35 -11.82
N ALA A 73 13.10 0.63 -12.72
CA ALA A 73 14.17 1.61 -12.85
C ALA A 73 14.21 2.56 -11.62
N PRO A 74 15.37 3.19 -11.35
CA PRO A 74 15.49 4.21 -10.31
C PRO A 74 14.45 5.33 -10.46
N GLY A 75 13.77 5.67 -9.36
CA GLY A 75 12.75 6.71 -9.31
C GLY A 75 11.41 6.33 -9.94
N ASP A 76 11.30 5.20 -10.63
CA ASP A 76 10.06 4.74 -11.24
C ASP A 76 9.16 3.98 -10.24
N ALA A 77 7.89 3.87 -10.59
CA ALA A 77 6.90 3.16 -9.79
C ALA A 77 5.91 2.38 -10.67
N ARG A 78 5.37 1.31 -10.11
CA ARG A 78 4.25 0.56 -10.69
C ARG A 78 3.16 0.40 -9.64
N ALA A 79 1.91 0.39 -10.08
CA ALA A 79 0.78 0.41 -9.17
C ALA A 79 -0.46 -0.28 -9.73
N VAL A 80 -1.37 -0.60 -8.82
CA VAL A 80 -2.76 -0.92 -9.11
C VAL A 80 -3.66 0.18 -8.58
N TYR A 81 -4.82 0.36 -9.18
CA TYR A 81 -5.80 1.35 -8.73
C TYR A 81 -7.22 0.79 -8.75
N LYS A 82 -8.06 1.39 -7.93
CA LYS A 82 -9.51 1.13 -7.88
C LYS A 82 -10.25 2.45 -7.90
N ASN A 83 -11.26 2.56 -8.75
CA ASN A 83 -12.17 3.69 -8.72
C ASN A 83 -13.19 3.49 -7.60
N THR A 84 -13.42 4.54 -6.83
CA THR A 84 -14.27 4.53 -5.65
C THR A 84 -15.18 5.76 -5.62
N GLY A 85 -15.87 5.97 -4.53
CA GLY A 85 -16.69 7.17 -4.29
C GLY A 85 -16.86 7.33 -2.79
N TYR A 86 -15.74 7.34 -2.04
CA TYR A 86 -15.78 7.34 -0.60
C TYR A 86 -15.60 8.74 -0.02
N ASP A 87 -16.39 9.04 1.03
CA ASP A 87 -16.14 10.14 1.94
C ASP A 87 -15.39 9.61 3.17
N LEU A 88 -14.10 9.96 3.27
CA LEU A 88 -13.22 9.45 4.32
C LEU A 88 -13.14 10.38 5.54
N ARG A 89 -13.80 11.53 5.56
CA ARG A 89 -13.69 12.55 6.62
C ARG A 89 -14.09 12.07 8.00
N ARG A 90 -14.94 11.04 8.08
CA ARG A 90 -15.44 10.48 9.34
C ARG A 90 -14.60 9.35 9.90
N TYR A 91 -13.57 8.90 9.18
CA TYR A 91 -12.62 7.90 9.65
C TYR A 91 -11.35 8.58 10.14
N LYS A 92 -10.76 8.05 11.20
CA LYS A 92 -9.55 8.65 11.79
C LYS A 92 -8.28 7.98 11.32
N ARG A 93 -8.31 6.67 11.04
CA ARG A 93 -7.12 5.89 10.69
C ARG A 93 -7.32 5.06 9.43
N LEU A 94 -6.22 4.84 8.71
CA LEU A 94 -6.11 3.86 7.64
C LEU A 94 -5.07 2.81 8.05
N GLN A 95 -5.43 1.54 7.88
CA GLN A 95 -4.59 0.41 8.19
C GLN A 95 -4.53 -0.55 7.00
N MET A 96 -3.36 -1.14 6.74
CA MET A 96 -3.17 -2.19 5.73
C MET A 96 -1.89 -2.96 6.05
N PHE A 97 -1.94 -4.29 6.02
CA PHE A 97 -0.75 -5.12 6.12
C PHE A 97 0.02 -5.13 4.81
N THR A 98 1.35 -5.11 4.92
CA THR A 98 2.23 -5.22 3.76
C THR A 98 3.40 -6.16 4.07
N HIS A 99 3.55 -7.18 3.23
CA HIS A 99 4.74 -8.02 3.14
C HIS A 99 5.60 -7.57 1.98
N ALA A 100 6.90 -7.76 2.07
CA ALA A 100 7.83 -7.51 0.97
C ALA A 100 8.96 -8.54 0.95
N GLU A 101 9.28 -9.04 -0.24
CA GLU A 101 10.41 -9.94 -0.46
C GLU A 101 11.15 -9.58 -1.77
N ARG A 102 12.45 -9.89 -1.81
CA ARG A 102 13.20 -9.87 -3.07
C ARG A 102 12.83 -11.10 -3.90
N LEU A 103 13.04 -11.03 -5.21
CA LEU A 103 12.88 -12.20 -6.06
C LEU A 103 14.12 -13.10 -5.96
N GLN A 104 13.90 -14.42 -5.96
CA GLN A 104 15.00 -15.40 -5.86
C GLN A 104 15.87 -15.43 -7.11
N ASP A 105 15.28 -15.17 -8.28
CA ASP A 105 15.89 -15.15 -9.60
C ASP A 105 16.29 -13.73 -10.05
N GLU A 106 16.60 -12.85 -9.09
CA GLU A 106 16.96 -11.47 -9.36
C GLU A 106 18.32 -11.39 -10.05
N ASP A 107 18.37 -10.81 -11.27
CA ASP A 107 19.55 -10.71 -12.10
C ASP A 107 20.58 -9.72 -11.50
N GLY A 108 21.47 -10.19 -10.64
CA GLY A 108 22.71 -9.53 -10.26
C GLY A 108 22.61 -8.29 -9.36
N THR A 109 21.47 -7.64 -9.26
CA THR A 109 21.23 -6.50 -8.37
C THR A 109 20.34 -6.91 -7.22
N HIS A 110 20.91 -6.98 -6.01
CA HIS A 110 20.14 -7.37 -4.84
C HIS A 110 19.32 -6.19 -4.32
N THR A 111 18.01 -6.42 -4.14
CA THR A 111 17.13 -5.48 -3.44
C THR A 111 17.38 -5.56 -1.93
N GLY A 112 17.65 -4.43 -1.31
CA GLY A 112 17.88 -4.27 0.13
C GLY A 112 16.72 -3.57 0.83
N ASN A 113 16.79 -3.53 2.17
CA ASN A 113 15.82 -2.77 2.97
C ASN A 113 15.90 -1.28 2.62
N GLY A 114 14.74 -0.64 2.38
CA GLY A 114 14.64 0.77 2.04
C GLY A 114 14.90 1.11 0.56
N ASP A 115 15.42 0.19 -0.25
CA ASP A 115 15.58 0.41 -1.69
C ASP A 115 14.25 0.66 -2.39
N LEU A 116 13.20 0.01 -1.93
CA LEU A 116 11.83 0.17 -2.41
C LEU A 116 10.95 0.77 -1.32
N SER A 117 9.90 1.46 -1.75
CA SER A 117 8.79 1.84 -0.87
C SER A 117 7.46 1.36 -1.44
N VAL A 118 6.54 1.02 -0.54
CA VAL A 118 5.13 0.88 -0.86
C VAL A 118 4.44 2.21 -0.61
N PHE A 119 3.50 2.58 -1.47
CA PHE A 119 2.71 3.80 -1.27
C PHE A 119 1.22 3.55 -1.51
N ILE A 120 0.40 4.36 -0.84
CA ILE A 120 -1.03 4.48 -1.11
C ILE A 120 -1.35 5.92 -1.51
N ARG A 121 -2.13 6.09 -2.59
CA ARG A 121 -2.67 7.39 -3.01
C ARG A 121 -4.18 7.41 -2.85
N LEU A 122 -4.67 8.51 -2.32
CA LEU A 122 -6.09 8.78 -2.12
C LEU A 122 -6.42 10.15 -2.72
N GLY A 123 -7.33 10.21 -3.68
CA GLY A 123 -7.64 11.50 -4.30
C GLY A 123 -8.79 11.46 -5.31
N THR A 124 -8.98 12.57 -5.98
CA THR A 124 -9.92 12.67 -7.12
C THR A 124 -9.33 12.07 -8.39
N ASP A 125 -8.01 12.05 -8.48
CA ASP A 125 -7.24 11.33 -9.49
C ASP A 125 -5.90 10.90 -8.89
N TYR A 126 -5.12 10.08 -9.60
CA TYR A 126 -3.86 9.52 -9.12
C TYR A 126 -2.62 10.24 -9.69
N ARG A 127 -2.77 11.34 -10.43
CA ARG A 127 -1.67 12.09 -11.07
C ARG A 127 -1.54 13.52 -10.59
N ASN A 128 -2.66 14.24 -10.47
CA ASN A 128 -2.66 15.68 -10.27
C ASN A 128 -3.31 16.12 -8.96
N ASN A 129 -4.22 15.31 -8.38
CA ASN A 129 -4.96 15.66 -7.16
C ASN A 129 -5.08 14.46 -6.23
N TYR A 130 -4.02 14.23 -5.45
CA TYR A 130 -3.96 13.11 -4.52
C TYR A 130 -3.15 13.43 -3.27
N TYR A 131 -3.45 12.72 -2.21
CA TYR A 131 -2.57 12.51 -1.06
C TYR A 131 -1.81 11.21 -1.26
N GLU A 132 -0.56 11.13 -0.82
CA GLU A 132 0.23 9.92 -0.83
C GLU A 132 0.82 9.68 0.56
N TYR A 133 0.75 8.44 1.04
CA TYR A 133 1.49 7.97 2.19
C TYR A 133 2.43 6.85 1.73
N SER A 134 3.71 6.95 2.06
CA SER A 134 4.76 6.05 1.57
C SER A 134 5.60 5.50 2.72
N ILE A 135 5.90 4.20 2.66
CA ILE A 135 6.65 3.45 3.65
C ILE A 135 7.86 2.81 2.99
N PRO A 136 9.10 3.07 3.44
CA PRO A 136 10.27 2.32 3.02
C PRO A 136 10.15 0.86 3.44
N LEU A 137 10.34 -0.08 2.51
CA LEU A 137 10.08 -1.49 2.75
C LEU A 137 11.24 -2.17 3.49
N ARG A 138 10.90 -2.93 4.51
CA ARG A 138 11.74 -3.96 5.11
C ARG A 138 11.41 -5.30 4.44
N LEU A 139 12.43 -5.98 3.93
CA LEU A 139 12.26 -7.25 3.22
C LEU A 139 12.27 -8.41 4.20
N THR A 140 11.38 -9.36 3.98
CA THR A 140 11.35 -10.63 4.69
C THR A 140 12.51 -11.51 4.24
N PRO A 141 13.32 -12.07 5.14
CA PRO A 141 14.35 -13.05 4.81
C PRO A 141 13.75 -14.28 4.14
N PHE A 142 14.50 -14.91 3.24
CA PHE A 142 14.08 -16.19 2.67
C PHE A 142 14.00 -17.27 3.75
N GLY A 143 12.92 -18.01 3.76
CA GLY A 143 12.69 -19.01 4.79
C GLY A 143 11.30 -19.66 4.68
N THR A 144 11.05 -20.59 5.59
CA THR A 144 9.74 -21.20 5.77
C THR A 144 9.21 -20.80 7.14
N TYR A 145 8.00 -20.26 7.17
CA TYR A 145 7.37 -19.64 8.32
C TYR A 145 6.08 -20.37 8.69
N SER A 146 5.77 -20.44 9.98
CA SER A 146 4.58 -21.10 10.48
C SER A 146 3.45 -20.12 10.75
N THR A 147 2.30 -20.35 10.17
CA THR A 147 1.09 -19.52 10.45
C THR A 147 0.61 -19.67 11.91
N ASN A 148 1.05 -20.69 12.62
CA ASN A 148 0.73 -20.92 14.04
C ASN A 148 1.72 -20.22 14.99
N SER A 149 2.81 -19.64 14.47
CA SER A 149 3.80 -18.88 15.23
C SER A 149 3.59 -17.39 15.01
N GLU A 150 3.26 -16.66 16.08
CA GLU A 150 3.05 -15.20 15.98
C GLU A 150 4.34 -14.49 15.56
N SER A 151 5.50 -14.92 16.07
CA SER A 151 6.78 -14.33 15.68
C SER A 151 7.13 -14.55 14.21
N ASP A 152 6.72 -15.70 13.62
CA ASP A 152 6.88 -15.94 12.19
C ASP A 152 5.94 -15.05 11.37
N ARG A 153 4.71 -14.88 11.82
CA ARG A 153 3.74 -13.98 11.21
C ARG A 153 4.24 -12.54 11.24
N GLU A 154 4.79 -12.06 12.37
CA GLU A 154 5.41 -10.74 12.48
C GLU A 154 6.67 -10.61 11.62
N THR A 155 7.41 -11.68 11.36
CA THR A 155 8.56 -11.67 10.47
C THR A 155 8.14 -11.52 9.02
N VAL A 156 7.08 -12.21 8.59
CA VAL A 156 6.54 -12.12 7.22
C VAL A 156 5.79 -10.80 7.02
N TRP A 157 5.08 -10.31 8.03
CA TRP A 157 4.32 -9.06 8.01
C TRP A 157 4.90 -8.08 9.04
N PRO A 158 6.11 -7.52 8.79
CA PRO A 158 6.75 -6.68 9.77
C PRO A 158 5.96 -5.39 10.02
N LYS A 159 5.89 -5.00 11.28
CA LYS A 159 5.17 -3.81 11.70
C LYS A 159 5.64 -2.54 10.98
N GLU A 160 6.92 -2.49 10.62
CA GLU A 160 7.53 -1.40 9.88
C GLU A 160 6.93 -1.19 8.49
N ASN A 161 6.41 -2.25 7.87
CA ASN A 161 5.75 -2.20 6.57
C ASN A 161 4.23 -1.97 6.67
N MET A 162 3.67 -1.98 7.87
CA MET A 162 2.24 -1.81 8.08
C MET A 162 1.84 -0.35 7.89
N PHE A 163 0.85 -0.10 7.05
CA PHE A 163 0.15 1.17 7.10
C PHE A 163 -0.70 1.21 8.36
N ASP A 164 -0.43 2.17 9.20
CA ASP A 164 -1.24 2.50 10.36
C ASP A 164 -1.04 3.98 10.69
N PHE A 165 -1.77 4.84 10.00
CA PHE A 165 -1.61 6.28 10.12
C PHE A 165 -2.93 7.03 10.25
N LYS A 166 -2.88 8.21 10.85
CA LYS A 166 -4.03 9.11 10.97
C LYS A 166 -4.32 9.79 9.64
N LEU A 167 -5.58 9.75 9.20
CA LEU A 167 -6.01 10.47 8.00
C LEU A 167 -5.85 11.99 8.13
N SER A 168 -5.80 12.53 9.36
CA SER A 168 -5.49 13.94 9.59
C SER A 168 -4.10 14.33 9.07
N ALA A 169 -3.11 13.43 9.07
CA ALA A 169 -1.79 13.69 8.52
C ALA A 169 -1.84 14.15 7.06
N LEU A 170 -2.81 13.63 6.28
CA LEU A 170 -3.03 14.01 4.88
C LEU A 170 -3.59 15.43 4.75
N THR A 171 -4.49 15.83 5.64
CA THR A 171 -5.04 17.20 5.65
C THR A 171 -4.08 18.21 6.24
N ASP A 172 -3.26 17.80 7.19
CA ASP A 172 -2.26 18.65 7.85
C ASP A 172 -1.13 19.03 6.89
N ILE A 173 -0.63 18.08 6.08
CA ILE A 173 0.38 18.39 5.07
C ILE A 173 -0.17 19.34 3.99
N LYS A 174 -1.44 19.18 3.58
CA LYS A 174 -2.08 20.12 2.66
C LYS A 174 -2.16 21.53 3.25
N THR A 175 -2.55 21.63 4.52
CA THR A 175 -2.62 22.88 5.24
C THR A 175 -1.24 23.53 5.37
N LYS A 176 -0.21 22.75 5.71
CA LYS A 176 1.18 23.20 5.76
C LYS A 176 1.64 23.72 4.42
N ARG A 177 1.46 22.96 3.32
CA ARG A 177 1.80 23.39 1.97
C ARG A 177 1.13 24.71 1.60
N ASN A 178 -0.18 24.87 1.88
CA ASN A 178 -0.91 26.08 1.55
C ASN A 178 -0.37 27.29 2.31
N ARG A 179 0.00 27.12 3.59
CA ARG A 179 0.63 28.17 4.40
C ARG A 179 1.99 28.56 3.86
N GLU A 180 2.84 27.60 3.51
CA GLU A 180 4.15 27.87 2.93
C GLU A 180 4.06 28.52 1.54
N LYS A 181 3.09 28.12 0.73
CA LYS A 181 2.81 28.77 -0.55
C LYS A 181 2.42 30.23 -0.36
N ALA A 182 1.55 30.54 0.60
CA ALA A 182 1.16 31.89 0.94
C ALA A 182 2.33 32.73 1.47
N ALA A 183 3.31 32.09 2.10
CA ALA A 183 4.57 32.72 2.54
C ALA A 183 5.61 32.89 1.42
N GLY A 184 5.30 32.48 0.18
CA GLY A 184 6.18 32.63 -0.98
C GLY A 184 7.20 31.53 -1.19
N ASN A 185 7.06 30.36 -0.52
CA ASN A 185 7.94 29.22 -0.75
C ASN A 185 7.68 28.60 -2.14
N PRO A 186 8.64 28.65 -3.09
CA PRO A 186 8.45 28.13 -4.44
C PRO A 186 8.33 26.60 -4.50
N ALA A 187 8.79 25.88 -3.47
CA ALA A 187 8.63 24.44 -3.38
C ALA A 187 7.19 24.00 -3.01
N ALA A 188 6.41 24.92 -2.42
CA ALA A 188 5.04 24.66 -1.97
C ALA A 188 4.00 24.98 -3.07
N ASP A 189 4.23 24.50 -4.29
CA ASP A 189 3.31 24.70 -5.41
C ASP A 189 2.28 23.56 -5.51
N PHE A 190 1.12 23.84 -6.14
CA PHE A 190 0.07 22.87 -6.41
C PHE A 190 0.49 21.82 -7.47
N TYR A 191 1.38 22.22 -8.38
CA TYR A 191 1.86 21.38 -9.47
C TYR A 191 3.12 20.58 -9.12
N ARG A 192 3.54 20.63 -7.86
CA ARG A 192 4.68 19.87 -7.32
C ARG A 192 4.25 19.01 -6.17
N LEU A 193 4.87 17.84 -6.06
CA LEU A 193 4.67 16.97 -4.90
C LEU A 193 5.33 17.62 -3.69
N PHE A 194 4.52 18.00 -2.72
CA PHE A 194 4.98 18.55 -1.44
C PHE A 194 4.99 17.40 -0.42
N SER A 195 6.14 17.11 0.16
CA SER A 195 6.36 15.92 0.99
C SER A 195 7.03 16.29 2.30
N GLU A 196 6.63 15.60 3.38
CA GLU A 196 7.20 15.73 4.72
C GLU A 196 7.23 14.36 5.41
N PRO A 197 8.12 14.15 6.38
CA PRO A 197 8.04 12.98 7.26
C PRO A 197 6.72 12.96 8.03
N ASP A 198 6.19 11.75 8.28
CA ASP A 198 5.05 11.58 9.18
C ASP A 198 5.48 11.91 10.62
N PRO A 199 4.77 12.82 11.32
CA PRO A 199 5.13 13.17 12.72
C PRO A 199 5.07 11.98 13.69
N GLU A 200 4.21 10.98 13.46
CA GLU A 200 4.09 9.79 14.31
C GLU A 200 5.10 8.70 13.93
N ASN A 201 5.55 8.69 12.67
CA ASN A 201 6.51 7.72 12.17
C ASN A 201 7.45 8.37 11.14
N THR A 202 8.51 8.99 11.63
CA THR A 202 9.44 9.80 10.83
C THR A 202 10.18 9.06 9.72
N GLY A 203 10.13 7.72 9.72
CA GLY A 203 10.62 6.90 8.61
C GLY A 203 9.70 6.92 7.39
N ASN A 204 8.43 7.25 7.59
CA ASN A 204 7.41 7.31 6.54
C ASN A 204 7.25 8.73 6.01
N THR A 205 6.72 8.84 4.79
CA THR A 205 6.55 10.13 4.12
C THR A 205 5.08 10.37 3.80
N VAL A 206 4.59 11.56 4.13
CA VAL A 206 3.28 12.06 3.74
C VAL A 206 3.46 13.09 2.65
N SER A 207 2.66 13.02 1.60
CA SER A 207 2.78 13.92 0.46
C SER A 207 1.41 14.41 -0.04
N VAL A 208 1.40 15.57 -0.68
CA VAL A 208 0.21 16.13 -1.33
C VAL A 208 0.57 16.71 -2.70
N MET A 209 -0.25 16.39 -3.68
CA MET A 209 -0.22 16.93 -5.04
C MET A 209 -1.56 17.58 -5.37
N GLY A 210 -1.55 18.73 -5.99
CA GLY A 210 -2.79 19.42 -6.39
C GLY A 210 -3.64 19.89 -5.22
N ASN A 211 -4.95 19.75 -5.34
CA ASN A 211 -5.91 20.13 -4.32
C ASN A 211 -6.89 19.01 -3.97
N PRO A 212 -6.41 17.85 -3.52
CA PRO A 212 -7.27 16.72 -3.17
C PRO A 212 -8.15 17.01 -1.97
N THR A 213 -9.23 16.23 -1.82
CA THR A 213 -10.10 16.25 -0.65
C THR A 213 -10.44 14.83 -0.19
N LEU A 214 -10.60 14.64 1.11
CA LEU A 214 -11.06 13.36 1.68
C LEU A 214 -12.59 13.21 1.63
N SER A 215 -13.33 14.28 1.27
CA SER A 215 -14.80 14.21 1.12
C SER A 215 -15.24 13.49 -0.15
N GLU A 216 -14.36 13.38 -1.14
CA GLU A 216 -14.65 12.77 -2.43
C GLU A 216 -13.40 12.06 -2.96
N VAL A 217 -13.10 10.89 -2.40
CA VAL A 217 -12.00 10.05 -2.87
C VAL A 217 -12.52 9.18 -4.01
N LYS A 218 -12.19 9.56 -5.24
CA LYS A 218 -12.62 8.86 -6.46
C LYS A 218 -11.68 7.73 -6.85
N THR A 219 -10.44 7.77 -6.39
CA THR A 219 -9.44 6.75 -6.70
C THR A 219 -8.61 6.38 -5.48
N ILE A 220 -8.34 5.10 -5.35
CA ILE A 220 -7.34 4.56 -4.45
C ILE A 220 -6.30 3.85 -5.31
N MET A 221 -5.02 4.15 -5.09
CA MET A 221 -3.91 3.51 -5.79
C MET A 221 -2.93 2.95 -4.78
N ILE A 222 -2.44 1.73 -5.00
CA ILE A 222 -1.39 1.09 -4.21
C ILE A 222 -0.26 0.74 -5.16
N GLY A 223 0.97 1.07 -4.80
CA GLY A 223 2.10 0.84 -5.68
C GLY A 223 3.44 0.66 -4.98
N ILE A 224 4.42 0.30 -5.78
CA ILE A 224 5.82 0.12 -5.39
C ILE A 224 6.63 1.17 -6.13
N ARG A 225 7.55 1.85 -5.42
CA ARG A 225 8.51 2.82 -5.98
C ARG A 225 9.94 2.38 -5.69
N ASN A 226 10.80 2.54 -6.66
CA ASN A 226 12.24 2.34 -6.50
C ASN A 226 12.89 3.65 -6.04
N ASN A 227 13.42 3.67 -4.82
CA ASN A 227 14.11 4.83 -4.25
C ASN A 227 15.65 4.71 -4.39
N SER A 228 16.14 3.59 -4.90
CA SER A 228 17.56 3.34 -5.06
C SER A 228 18.12 3.91 -6.37
N THR A 229 19.41 3.78 -6.57
CA THR A 229 20.11 4.18 -7.79
C THR A 229 20.21 3.07 -8.83
N ASP A 230 19.77 1.85 -8.48
CA ASP A 230 19.88 0.67 -9.34
C ASP A 230 18.51 0.11 -9.70
N ILE A 231 18.46 -0.71 -10.75
CA ILE A 231 17.26 -1.46 -11.11
C ILE A 231 16.94 -2.47 -9.99
N LYS A 232 15.67 -2.56 -9.58
CA LYS A 232 15.21 -3.45 -8.51
C LYS A 232 14.05 -4.32 -8.97
N SER A 233 13.96 -5.49 -8.33
CA SER A 233 12.88 -6.43 -8.54
C SER A 233 12.42 -6.97 -7.17
N ALA A 234 11.10 -7.02 -6.94
CA ALA A 234 10.54 -7.49 -5.68
C ALA A 234 9.10 -7.96 -5.86
N GLU A 235 8.60 -8.65 -4.86
CA GLU A 235 7.19 -8.96 -4.71
C GLU A 235 6.71 -8.38 -3.37
N ILE A 236 5.55 -7.70 -3.40
CA ILE A 236 4.85 -7.29 -2.19
C ILE A 236 3.48 -7.95 -2.14
N TRP A 237 3.02 -8.27 -0.93
CA TRP A 237 1.63 -8.66 -0.69
C TRP A 237 0.98 -7.57 0.14
N VAL A 238 -0.25 -7.22 -0.19
CA VAL A 238 -1.05 -6.28 0.57
C VAL A 238 -2.36 -6.92 1.00
N ASN A 239 -2.73 -6.70 2.25
CA ASN A 239 -3.90 -7.30 2.83
C ASN A 239 -4.66 -6.35 3.74
N GLU A 240 -5.97 -6.53 3.82
CA GLU A 240 -6.88 -5.88 4.77
C GLU A 240 -6.77 -4.35 4.80
N LEU A 241 -7.00 -3.69 3.66
CA LEU A 241 -7.14 -2.23 3.65
C LEU A 241 -8.39 -1.84 4.44
N ARG A 242 -8.17 -1.24 5.62
CA ARG A 242 -9.21 -0.88 6.59
C ARG A 242 -9.22 0.62 6.86
N LEU A 243 -10.42 1.16 6.99
CA LEU A 243 -10.67 2.48 7.58
C LEU A 243 -11.28 2.25 8.96
N THR A 244 -10.69 2.80 9.99
CA THR A 244 -11.06 2.56 11.39
C THR A 244 -11.35 3.86 12.12
N ASP A 245 -11.84 3.74 13.35
CA ASP A 245 -12.15 4.87 14.25
C ASP A 245 -13.15 5.85 13.63
N TYR A 246 -14.34 5.34 13.26
CA TYR A 246 -15.42 6.15 12.73
C TYR A 246 -15.92 7.16 13.77
N ASP A 247 -15.97 8.44 13.41
CA ASP A 247 -16.44 9.52 14.30
C ASP A 247 -17.98 9.61 14.27
N GLU A 248 -18.60 8.98 15.24
CA GLU A 248 -20.03 9.08 15.48
C GLU A 248 -20.34 10.33 16.33
N LYS A 249 -20.63 11.44 15.70
CA LYS A 249 -21.26 12.57 16.38
C LYS A 249 -22.73 12.24 16.62
N GLY A 250 -23.01 11.47 17.66
CA GLY A 250 -24.39 11.11 18.05
C GLY A 250 -24.48 9.76 18.77
N GLY A 251 -24.14 9.69 20.02
CA GLY A 251 -24.71 8.96 21.13
C GLY A 251 -24.91 7.44 21.10
N TRP A 252 -24.37 6.65 20.18
CA TRP A 252 -24.35 5.18 20.21
C TRP A 252 -23.03 4.70 19.61
N ALA A 253 -22.28 3.94 20.41
CA ALA A 253 -20.98 3.38 19.96
C ALA A 253 -21.22 2.19 19.03
N ALA A 254 -21.12 2.42 17.73
CA ALA A 254 -20.92 1.35 16.74
C ALA A 254 -19.54 1.54 16.10
N ASN A 255 -18.65 0.58 16.31
CA ASN A 255 -17.39 0.54 15.57
C ASN A 255 -17.70 0.17 14.12
N THR A 256 -17.77 1.17 13.25
CA THR A 256 -17.90 0.95 11.81
C THR A 256 -16.53 0.83 11.20
N THR A 257 -16.20 -0.32 10.65
CA THR A 257 -14.98 -0.58 9.90
C THR A 257 -15.35 -0.81 8.44
N ILE A 258 -14.75 -0.08 7.51
CA ILE A 258 -14.82 -0.42 6.09
C ILE A 258 -13.62 -1.30 5.77
N ASN A 259 -13.88 -2.55 5.43
CA ASN A 259 -12.88 -3.46 4.88
C ASN A 259 -12.99 -3.42 3.35
N MET A 260 -11.88 -3.15 2.68
CA MET A 260 -11.79 -3.24 1.23
C MET A 260 -11.13 -4.56 0.86
N GLN A 261 -11.84 -5.39 0.11
CA GLN A 261 -11.29 -6.63 -0.40
C GLN A 261 -10.23 -6.31 -1.46
N LEU A 262 -9.00 -6.66 -1.19
CA LEU A 262 -7.85 -6.42 -2.09
C LEU A 262 -7.69 -7.53 -3.13
N SER A 263 -8.26 -8.71 -2.86
CA SER A 263 -8.17 -9.88 -3.72
C SER A 263 -9.23 -9.95 -4.84
N ASP A 264 -10.10 -8.95 -4.97
CA ASP A 264 -11.10 -8.88 -6.02
C ASP A 264 -10.45 -8.43 -7.35
N LEU A 265 -9.58 -9.28 -7.87
CA LEU A 265 -8.99 -9.15 -9.20
C LEU A 265 -10.03 -9.66 -10.21
N GLY A 266 -10.63 -8.77 -10.97
CA GLY A 266 -11.43 -9.16 -12.12
C GLY A 266 -10.60 -10.06 -13.03
N SER A 267 -11.20 -11.15 -13.52
CA SER A 267 -10.57 -12.01 -14.52
C SER A 267 -10.15 -11.18 -15.72
N VAL A 268 -8.83 -11.09 -15.94
CA VAL A 268 -8.28 -10.54 -17.18
C VAL A 268 -8.46 -11.62 -18.24
N ASN A 269 -9.44 -11.42 -19.13
CA ASN A 269 -9.53 -12.16 -20.38
C ASN A 269 -8.61 -11.51 -21.42
#